data_1d13c26b5cb482f208e73684eb626b47
#
_entry.id   1d13c26b5cb482f208e73684eb626b47
#
_cell.length_a   1.000
_cell.length_b   1.000
_cell.length_c   1.000
_cell.angle_alpha   90.00
_cell.angle_beta   90.00
_cell.angle_gamma   90.00
#
_symmetry.space_group_name_H-M   'P 1'
#
loop_
_entity.id
_entity.type
_entity.pdbx_description
1 polymer ?
#
loop_
_entity_poly.entity_id
_entity_poly.type
_entity_poly.pdbx_seq_one_letter_code
_entity_poly.pdbx_strand_id
1 'polypeptide(L)'
;MANDVRAADTPREVKAGREQQPREPVTDPALNIDVHPGGQGPPPRHRLVTIGDSLTHGFQSGAVFHTDLSYPAIIADELGWGGHFRYPCYPGYGGLPLNIELLLRELEDRFGQDLDWWETPLALFQARRFMDGAEDYWERGPGAIGPRTTGINHNLSVYGWDLRDVLERTAKTCRDALQAPKDNWLQQVVENHGDRAALRVLPSDSVDGNGRLTLLDAAQRLGNERDDGQEHGIETLIVFLGANNALQAVTQLKVVWSGEGYKDLRGKCSYTVWTPQHFREELEELAERVREIKARHVIWCTVPHVTIAPLARGVAGKTEPGSRYFPYYTRPWISDRDFNPLLHPHLTGQQAEDVDRAIDLYNDAITDQVREARKDGRDWYLMDTAGLLDRLASRRYIEDPLARPTWWQPYPLPPQLQALSPEPNSHFLASDGTRRTDGGLFSLDGVHPTTIGYGILAQELITIMRRAGVEFRHADGSVRPDPVTVDFSRLIRRDTLINQPPGNLTSGLGVLAWAEPTLSLVQRTLYFRAC
;
A
#
# COMPACT_ATOMS: atom_id res chain seq x y z
N MET A 1 -6.89 32.44 13.35
CA MET A 1 -8.30 32.22 13.74
C MET A 1 -9.15 31.50 12.67
N ALA A 2 -8.56 30.95 11.60
CA ALA A 2 -9.33 30.23 10.55
C ALA A 2 -9.32 28.69 10.70
N ASN A 3 -8.56 28.14 11.66
CA ASN A 3 -8.39 26.69 11.82
C ASN A 3 -9.30 26.01 12.87
N ASP A 4 -10.06 26.78 13.62
CA ASP A 4 -10.84 26.24 14.74
C ASP A 4 -12.27 25.77 14.34
N VAL A 5 -12.72 26.12 13.14
CA VAL A 5 -14.07 25.76 12.67
C VAL A 5 -14.16 24.28 12.24
N ARG A 6 -13.02 23.60 11.94
CA ARG A 6 -13.00 22.22 11.44
C ARG A 6 -12.85 21.14 12.52
N ALA A 7 -12.49 21.50 13.74
CA ALA A 7 -12.49 20.56 14.87
C ALA A 7 -13.93 20.13 15.29
N ALA A 8 -14.94 20.84 14.81
CA ALA A 8 -16.34 20.50 15.08
C ALA A 8 -16.79 19.21 14.39
N ASP A 9 -16.20 18.87 13.23
CA ASP A 9 -16.64 17.75 12.38
C ASP A 9 -16.02 16.39 12.72
N THR A 10 -15.03 16.32 13.62
CA THR A 10 -14.45 15.05 14.05
C THR A 10 -15.52 14.17 14.71
N PRO A 11 -15.66 12.88 14.29
CA PRO A 11 -16.64 11.96 14.86
C PRO A 11 -16.51 11.83 16.39
N ARG A 12 -17.65 11.64 17.07
CA ARG A 12 -17.66 11.56 18.55
C ARG A 12 -16.84 10.37 19.07
N GLU A 13 -16.91 9.24 18.41
CA GLU A 13 -16.15 8.03 18.76
C GLU A 13 -14.64 8.25 18.63
N VAL A 14 -14.15 8.99 17.63
CA VAL A 14 -12.76 9.39 17.48
C VAL A 14 -12.33 10.32 18.61
N LYS A 15 -13.15 11.35 18.94
CA LYS A 15 -12.88 12.27 20.07
C LYS A 15 -12.80 11.54 21.40
N ALA A 16 -13.68 10.58 21.65
CA ALA A 16 -13.69 9.78 22.88
C ALA A 16 -12.42 8.92 23.05
N GLY A 17 -11.78 8.56 21.94
CA GLY A 17 -10.53 7.78 21.95
C GLY A 17 -9.25 8.57 22.27
N ARG A 18 -9.29 9.92 22.29
CA ARG A 18 -8.08 10.75 22.50
C ARG A 18 -7.35 10.49 23.82
N GLU A 19 -8.07 10.17 24.86
CA GLU A 19 -7.51 9.88 26.18
C GLU A 19 -7.09 8.41 26.35
N GLN A 20 -7.33 7.58 25.35
CA GLN A 20 -6.99 6.16 25.43
C GLN A 20 -5.50 5.91 25.13
N GLN A 21 -4.96 4.86 25.77
CA GLN A 21 -3.62 4.37 25.47
C GLN A 21 -3.53 3.90 23.99
N PRO A 22 -2.31 3.89 23.41
CA PRO A 22 -2.09 3.30 22.10
C PRO A 22 -2.63 1.88 22.01
N ARG A 23 -3.28 1.54 20.90
CA ARG A 23 -3.77 0.18 20.64
C ARG A 23 -2.65 -0.84 20.84
N GLU A 24 -2.91 -1.87 21.61
CA GLU A 24 -1.98 -2.98 21.79
C GLU A 24 -2.03 -3.89 20.55
N PRO A 25 -0.88 -4.29 19.98
CA PRO A 25 -0.83 -5.18 18.85
C PRO A 25 -1.41 -6.56 19.16
N VAL A 26 -2.13 -7.11 18.20
CA VAL A 26 -2.61 -8.49 18.26
C VAL A 26 -1.45 -9.43 17.95
N THR A 27 -1.03 -10.21 18.94
CA THR A 27 0.09 -11.15 18.81
C THR A 27 -0.33 -12.57 18.41
N ASP A 28 -1.59 -12.94 18.67
CA ASP A 28 -2.16 -14.22 18.25
C ASP A 28 -3.05 -14.05 17.02
N PRO A 29 -2.61 -14.49 15.82
CA PRO A 29 -3.41 -14.38 14.60
C PRO A 29 -4.76 -15.11 14.68
N ALA A 30 -4.89 -16.10 15.55
CA ALA A 30 -6.12 -16.87 15.78
C ALA A 30 -7.03 -16.25 16.84
N LEU A 31 -6.66 -15.12 17.44
CA LEU A 31 -7.42 -14.40 18.47
C LEU A 31 -7.78 -15.28 19.69
N ASN A 32 -6.93 -16.27 20.02
CA ASN A 32 -7.15 -17.28 21.06
C ASN A 32 -8.46 -18.10 20.87
N ILE A 33 -8.90 -18.26 19.63
CA ILE A 33 -10.07 -19.08 19.29
C ILE A 33 -9.60 -20.25 18.41
N ASP A 34 -9.65 -21.46 18.93
CA ASP A 34 -9.28 -22.65 18.18
C ASP A 34 -10.40 -23.02 17.20
N VAL A 35 -10.01 -23.22 15.96
CA VAL A 35 -10.88 -23.77 14.91
C VAL A 35 -10.25 -25.07 14.45
N HIS A 36 -11.04 -26.12 14.36
CA HIS A 36 -10.62 -27.41 13.82
C HIS A 36 -11.03 -27.44 12.34
N PRO A 37 -10.16 -27.04 11.40
CA PRO A 37 -10.50 -27.08 9.99
C PRO A 37 -10.80 -28.53 9.58
N GLY A 38 -11.97 -28.77 9.00
CA GLY A 38 -12.35 -30.05 8.48
C GLY A 38 -11.48 -30.42 7.27
N GLY A 39 -10.67 -31.46 7.43
CA GLY A 39 -10.01 -32.16 6.33
C GLY A 39 -8.63 -31.60 5.91
N GLN A 40 -7.60 -32.36 6.23
CA GLN A 40 -6.27 -32.23 5.62
C GLN A 40 -6.29 -32.98 4.26
N GLY A 41 -7.00 -32.40 3.28
CA GLY A 41 -6.92 -32.85 1.89
C GLY A 41 -5.68 -32.25 1.18
N PRO A 42 -5.36 -32.70 -0.05
CA PRO A 42 -4.31 -32.06 -0.86
C PRO A 42 -4.60 -30.56 -1.03
N PRO A 43 -3.55 -29.73 -1.27
CA PRO A 43 -3.78 -28.30 -1.45
C PRO A 43 -4.67 -28.06 -2.67
N PRO A 44 -5.61 -27.09 -2.59
CA PRO A 44 -6.40 -26.68 -3.72
C PRO A 44 -5.53 -26.16 -4.88
N ARG A 45 -6.12 -26.11 -6.08
CA ARG A 45 -5.43 -25.64 -7.30
C ARG A 45 -4.83 -24.23 -7.13
N HIS A 46 -5.58 -23.33 -6.49
CA HIS A 46 -5.13 -21.96 -6.26
C HIS A 46 -4.51 -21.84 -4.86
N ARG A 47 -3.17 -21.97 -4.81
CA ARG A 47 -2.43 -21.95 -3.54
C ARG A 47 -2.52 -20.60 -2.81
N LEU A 48 -2.59 -19.50 -3.57
CA LEU A 48 -2.64 -18.12 -3.05
C LEU A 48 -3.50 -17.25 -3.95
N VAL A 49 -4.44 -16.52 -3.35
CA VAL A 49 -5.18 -15.42 -3.97
C VAL A 49 -5.16 -14.24 -3.00
N THR A 50 -5.01 -13.03 -3.51
CA THR A 50 -5.00 -11.82 -2.70
C THR A 50 -5.98 -10.79 -3.23
N ILE A 51 -6.69 -10.12 -2.34
CA ILE A 51 -7.55 -8.98 -2.63
C ILE A 51 -7.00 -7.79 -1.83
N GLY A 52 -6.72 -6.67 -2.51
CA GLY A 52 -6.08 -5.55 -1.83
C GLY A 52 -6.02 -4.26 -2.63
N ASP A 53 -5.28 -3.35 -2.07
CA ASP A 53 -4.97 -2.04 -2.65
C ASP A 53 -3.52 -1.95 -3.16
N SER A 54 -2.91 -0.77 -3.08
CA SER A 54 -1.55 -0.51 -3.56
C SER A 54 -0.47 -1.37 -2.87
N LEU A 55 -0.63 -1.66 -1.57
CA LEU A 55 0.32 -2.51 -0.84
C LEU A 55 0.34 -3.93 -1.40
N THR A 56 -0.81 -4.47 -1.75
CA THR A 56 -0.94 -5.79 -2.34
C THR A 56 -0.56 -5.79 -3.83
N HIS A 57 -0.83 -4.69 -4.52
CA HIS A 57 -0.50 -4.53 -5.94
C HIS A 57 1.02 -4.51 -6.20
N GLY A 58 1.81 -4.08 -5.21
CA GLY A 58 3.26 -3.91 -5.33
C GLY A 58 3.66 -2.51 -5.81
N PHE A 59 2.91 -1.47 -5.39
CA PHE A 59 3.21 -0.09 -5.73
C PHE A 59 4.49 0.37 -5.02
N GLN A 60 5.40 1.02 -5.75
CA GLN A 60 6.66 1.56 -5.25
C GLN A 60 7.03 2.83 -6.00
N SER A 61 7.62 3.81 -5.32
CA SER A 61 8.19 5.01 -5.94
C SER A 61 7.26 5.68 -6.96
N GLY A 62 5.96 5.75 -6.64
CA GLY A 62 4.96 6.42 -7.48
C GLY A 62 4.39 5.57 -8.62
N ALA A 63 4.72 4.28 -8.73
CA ALA A 63 4.21 3.41 -9.80
C ALA A 63 4.06 1.94 -9.40
N VAL A 64 3.23 1.20 -10.16
CA VAL A 64 3.30 -0.25 -10.22
C VAL A 64 4.19 -0.66 -11.38
N PHE A 65 5.28 -1.36 -11.10
CA PHE A 65 6.24 -1.83 -12.11
C PHE A 65 6.88 -3.19 -11.75
N HIS A 66 7.25 -3.40 -10.49
CA HIS A 66 7.80 -4.65 -9.97
C HIS A 66 6.75 -5.50 -9.26
N THR A 67 5.65 -5.81 -9.94
CA THR A 67 4.58 -6.66 -9.38
C THR A 67 5.05 -8.08 -9.08
N ASP A 68 6.12 -8.54 -9.72
CA ASP A 68 6.86 -9.77 -9.41
C ASP A 68 7.64 -9.72 -8.08
N LEU A 69 7.77 -8.55 -7.46
CA LEU A 69 8.37 -8.30 -6.14
C LEU A 69 7.35 -7.77 -5.12
N SER A 70 6.06 -7.79 -5.45
CA SER A 70 5.00 -7.57 -4.47
C SER A 70 5.01 -8.68 -3.42
N TYR A 71 4.54 -8.40 -2.18
CA TYR A 71 4.51 -9.43 -1.15
C TYR A 71 3.76 -10.71 -1.57
N PRO A 72 2.66 -10.66 -2.35
CA PRO A 72 2.02 -11.89 -2.82
C PRO A 72 2.90 -12.72 -3.76
N ALA A 73 3.64 -12.05 -4.65
CA ALA A 73 4.55 -12.74 -5.56
C ALA A 73 5.74 -13.35 -4.80
N ILE A 74 6.26 -12.65 -3.79
CA ILE A 74 7.31 -13.18 -2.89
C ILE A 74 6.78 -14.43 -2.16
N ILE A 75 5.58 -14.39 -1.58
CA ILE A 75 4.97 -15.56 -0.92
C ILE A 75 4.79 -16.72 -1.91
N ALA A 76 4.32 -16.44 -3.12
CA ALA A 76 4.13 -17.48 -4.14
C ALA A 76 5.45 -18.15 -4.55
N ASP A 77 6.54 -17.39 -4.64
CA ASP A 77 7.89 -17.93 -4.87
C ASP A 77 8.32 -18.83 -3.70
N GLU A 78 8.13 -18.37 -2.46
CA GLU A 78 8.48 -19.15 -1.26
C GLU A 78 7.60 -20.41 -1.09
N LEU A 79 6.35 -20.39 -1.60
CA LEU A 79 5.49 -21.57 -1.69
C LEU A 79 5.98 -22.62 -2.69
N GLY A 80 6.97 -22.29 -3.55
CA GLY A 80 7.34 -23.09 -4.71
C GLY A 80 6.28 -23.06 -5.82
N TRP A 81 5.43 -22.03 -5.84
CA TRP A 81 4.29 -21.89 -6.74
C TRP A 81 4.37 -20.65 -7.64
N GLY A 82 5.50 -19.91 -7.60
CA GLY A 82 5.70 -18.65 -8.33
C GLY A 82 5.41 -18.75 -9.82
N GLY A 83 5.80 -19.86 -10.48
CA GLY A 83 5.51 -20.10 -11.90
C GLY A 83 4.02 -20.27 -12.26
N HIS A 84 3.16 -20.45 -11.29
CA HIS A 84 1.71 -20.57 -11.44
C HIS A 84 0.93 -19.35 -10.94
N PHE A 85 1.60 -18.47 -10.19
CA PHE A 85 0.99 -17.26 -9.63
C PHE A 85 0.83 -16.20 -10.71
N ARG A 86 -0.40 -15.85 -11.03
CA ARG A 86 -0.74 -14.84 -12.03
C ARG A 86 -0.93 -13.49 -11.36
N TYR A 87 -0.23 -12.48 -11.87
CA TYR A 87 -0.30 -11.10 -11.41
C TYR A 87 -0.30 -10.13 -12.60
N PRO A 88 -0.87 -8.92 -12.46
CA PRO A 88 -0.89 -7.95 -13.54
C PRO A 88 0.52 -7.43 -13.83
N CYS A 89 0.83 -7.14 -15.10
CA CYS A 89 2.11 -6.62 -15.54
C CYS A 89 1.96 -5.23 -16.16
N TYR A 90 2.97 -4.37 -15.91
CA TYR A 90 3.01 -2.99 -16.37
C TYR A 90 4.33 -2.70 -17.11
N PRO A 91 4.53 -3.29 -18.31
CA PRO A 91 5.76 -3.11 -19.07
C PRO A 91 5.83 -1.72 -19.69
N GLY A 92 7.01 -1.14 -19.73
CA GLY A 92 7.32 0.11 -20.41
C GLY A 92 7.18 1.34 -19.51
N TYR A 93 7.97 2.34 -19.80
CA TYR A 93 8.09 3.62 -19.10
C TYR A 93 8.14 3.53 -17.58
N GLY A 94 8.69 2.43 -17.04
CA GLY A 94 8.82 2.21 -15.59
C GLY A 94 7.50 1.96 -14.86
N GLY A 95 6.41 1.61 -15.55
CA GLY A 95 5.13 1.32 -14.93
C GLY A 95 4.14 2.48 -14.95
N LEU A 96 3.13 2.45 -14.05
CA LEU A 96 1.98 3.35 -14.05
C LEU A 96 1.68 3.82 -12.63
N PRO A 97 1.41 5.10 -12.33
CA PRO A 97 1.32 6.25 -13.26
C PRO A 97 2.64 6.93 -13.59
N LEU A 98 3.54 7.09 -12.61
CA LEU A 98 4.81 7.81 -12.76
C LEU A 98 5.87 7.21 -11.85
N ASN A 99 6.88 6.56 -12.43
CA ASN A 99 8.00 6.01 -11.69
C ASN A 99 9.02 7.10 -11.34
N ILE A 100 9.01 7.53 -10.07
CA ILE A 100 9.90 8.57 -9.55
C ILE A 100 11.36 8.10 -9.62
N GLU A 101 11.63 6.82 -9.36
CA GLU A 101 12.99 6.28 -9.42
C GLU A 101 13.54 6.35 -10.84
N LEU A 102 12.77 5.91 -11.83
CA LEU A 102 13.20 5.98 -13.24
C LEU A 102 13.41 7.43 -13.68
N LEU A 103 12.53 8.35 -13.27
CA LEU A 103 12.68 9.76 -13.55
C LEU A 103 14.00 10.32 -12.97
N LEU A 104 14.32 9.98 -11.71
CA LEU A 104 15.56 10.43 -11.09
C LEU A 104 16.79 9.85 -11.81
N ARG A 105 16.77 8.60 -12.24
CA ARG A 105 17.85 7.99 -13.03
C ARG A 105 18.03 8.66 -14.40
N GLU A 106 16.97 9.00 -15.08
CA GLU A 106 17.00 9.77 -16.33
C GLU A 106 17.63 11.17 -16.13
N LEU A 107 17.34 11.80 -14.98
CA LEU A 107 17.97 13.06 -14.62
C LEU A 107 19.46 12.88 -14.26
N GLU A 108 19.81 11.81 -13.54
CA GLU A 108 21.18 11.46 -13.18
C GLU A 108 22.05 11.18 -14.43
N ASP A 109 21.54 10.41 -15.37
CA ASP A 109 22.21 10.10 -16.64
C ASP A 109 22.52 11.36 -17.44
N ARG A 110 21.71 12.41 -17.32
CA ARG A 110 21.86 13.65 -18.08
C ARG A 110 22.63 14.74 -17.36
N PHE A 111 22.47 14.90 -16.06
CA PHE A 111 23.02 15.99 -15.26
C PHE A 111 24.07 15.55 -14.24
N GLY A 112 24.25 14.23 -14.05
CA GLY A 112 25.12 13.67 -13.03
C GLY A 112 24.48 13.52 -11.66
N GLN A 113 25.30 13.26 -10.65
CA GLN A 113 24.86 12.97 -9.28
C GLN A 113 24.36 14.22 -8.54
N ASP A 114 24.82 15.41 -8.90
CA ASP A 114 24.41 16.68 -8.29
C ASP A 114 23.80 17.59 -9.35
N LEU A 115 22.58 18.03 -9.11
CA LEU A 115 21.90 19.03 -9.93
C LEU A 115 22.23 20.43 -9.38
N ASP A 116 22.97 21.19 -10.16
CA ASP A 116 23.25 22.59 -9.85
C ASP A 116 21.99 23.47 -10.01
N TRP A 117 21.90 24.53 -9.23
CA TRP A 117 20.73 25.41 -9.25
C TRP A 117 20.45 26.03 -10.64
N TRP A 118 21.48 26.27 -11.47
CA TRP A 118 21.33 26.78 -12.84
C TRP A 118 20.85 25.72 -13.84
N GLU A 119 20.95 24.43 -13.51
CA GLU A 119 20.44 23.31 -14.32
C GLU A 119 18.96 23.04 -14.05
N THR A 120 18.40 23.57 -12.96
CA THR A 120 17.02 23.36 -12.56
C THR A 120 16.00 23.58 -13.70
N PRO A 121 16.09 24.65 -14.54
CA PRO A 121 15.14 24.83 -15.64
C PRO A 121 15.23 23.73 -16.70
N LEU A 122 16.44 23.22 -16.99
CA LEU A 122 16.66 22.13 -17.95
C LEU A 122 16.21 20.78 -17.36
N ALA A 123 16.45 20.55 -16.09
CA ALA A 123 15.99 19.35 -15.38
C ALA A 123 14.46 19.28 -15.33
N LEU A 124 13.78 20.40 -15.08
CA LEU A 124 12.32 20.49 -15.15
C LEU A 124 11.78 20.23 -16.56
N PHE A 125 12.45 20.75 -17.59
CA PHE A 125 12.09 20.46 -18.97
C PHE A 125 12.26 18.97 -19.31
N GLN A 126 13.34 18.33 -18.82
CA GLN A 126 13.57 16.91 -19.01
C GLN A 126 12.54 16.06 -18.24
N ALA A 127 12.27 16.40 -16.97
CA ALA A 127 11.26 15.74 -16.17
C ALA A 127 9.88 15.79 -16.86
N ARG A 128 9.53 16.96 -17.39
CA ARG A 128 8.31 17.13 -18.17
C ARG A 128 8.29 16.24 -19.41
N ARG A 129 9.38 16.22 -20.21
CA ARG A 129 9.47 15.36 -21.39
C ARG A 129 9.35 13.87 -21.05
N PHE A 130 9.89 13.46 -19.91
CA PHE A 130 9.71 12.10 -19.40
C PHE A 130 8.23 11.81 -19.09
N MET A 131 7.54 12.75 -18.43
CA MET A 131 6.11 12.62 -18.10
C MET A 131 5.24 12.57 -19.35
N ASP A 132 5.50 13.43 -20.36
CA ASP A 132 4.85 13.41 -21.67
C ASP A 132 5.00 12.04 -22.35
N GLY A 133 6.22 11.48 -22.32
CA GLY A 133 6.50 10.17 -22.89
C GLY A 133 5.79 9.03 -22.17
N ALA A 134 5.64 9.12 -20.83
CA ALA A 134 4.86 8.16 -20.06
C ALA A 134 3.35 8.25 -20.40
N GLU A 135 2.82 9.46 -20.51
CA GLU A 135 1.44 9.72 -20.93
C GLU A 135 1.18 9.15 -22.32
N ASP A 136 2.02 9.50 -23.31
CA ASP A 136 1.88 8.99 -24.69
C ASP A 136 1.93 7.46 -24.74
N TYR A 137 2.83 6.83 -24.00
CA TYR A 137 2.93 5.38 -23.93
C TYR A 137 1.67 4.72 -23.37
N TRP A 138 1.13 5.24 -22.25
CA TRP A 138 0.01 4.63 -21.55
C TRP A 138 -1.35 5.01 -22.12
N GLU A 139 -1.47 6.14 -22.80
CA GLU A 139 -2.76 6.64 -23.33
C GLU A 139 -2.96 6.37 -24.81
N ARG A 140 -1.91 6.46 -25.60
CA ARG A 140 -1.96 6.37 -27.07
C ARG A 140 -1.09 5.25 -27.64
N GLY A 141 -0.09 4.83 -26.89
CA GLY A 141 0.91 3.85 -27.27
C GLY A 141 0.56 2.41 -26.88
N PRO A 142 1.58 1.51 -26.86
CA PRO A 142 1.40 0.10 -26.52
C PRO A 142 0.80 -0.14 -25.14
N GLY A 143 1.03 0.77 -24.18
CA GLY A 143 0.47 0.71 -22.82
C GLY A 143 -1.06 0.90 -22.78
N ALA A 144 -1.65 1.59 -23.75
CA ALA A 144 -3.09 1.77 -23.84
C ALA A 144 -3.83 0.46 -24.13
N ILE A 145 -3.14 -0.51 -24.72
CA ILE A 145 -3.70 -1.82 -25.04
C ILE A 145 -3.54 -2.72 -23.82
N GLY A 146 -4.65 -3.10 -23.20
CA GLY A 146 -4.64 -4.07 -22.11
C GLY A 146 -4.05 -5.42 -22.55
N PRO A 147 -3.35 -6.15 -21.66
CA PRO A 147 -2.87 -7.48 -21.99
C PRO A 147 -4.06 -8.40 -22.28
N ARG A 148 -3.92 -9.27 -23.26
CA ARG A 148 -4.87 -10.37 -23.49
C ARG A 148 -4.62 -11.44 -22.43
N THR A 149 -5.31 -11.35 -21.30
CA THR A 149 -5.24 -12.38 -20.26
C THR A 149 -6.16 -13.54 -20.62
N THR A 150 -5.66 -14.76 -20.49
CA THR A 150 -6.44 -15.99 -20.72
C THR A 150 -7.06 -16.53 -19.44
N GLY A 151 -6.91 -15.85 -18.31
CA GLY A 151 -7.40 -16.26 -17.00
C GLY A 151 -7.51 -15.10 -16.03
N ILE A 152 -8.04 -15.40 -14.85
CA ILE A 152 -8.14 -14.45 -13.73
C ILE A 152 -6.78 -14.36 -13.03
N ASN A 153 -6.33 -13.15 -12.68
CA ASN A 153 -5.15 -12.97 -11.85
C ASN A 153 -5.37 -13.56 -10.45
N HIS A 154 -4.30 -13.99 -9.80
CA HIS A 154 -4.32 -14.36 -8.39
C HIS A 154 -4.08 -13.14 -7.48
N ASN A 155 -3.31 -12.16 -7.96
CA ASN A 155 -3.22 -10.87 -7.32
C ASN A 155 -4.35 -9.97 -7.85
N LEU A 156 -5.45 -9.90 -7.08
CA LEU A 156 -6.65 -9.13 -7.34
C LEU A 156 -6.60 -7.83 -6.53
N SER A 157 -5.66 -6.95 -6.86
CA SER A 157 -5.47 -5.68 -6.14
C SER A 157 -5.26 -4.53 -7.10
N VAL A 158 -5.82 -3.37 -6.73
CA VAL A 158 -5.70 -2.14 -7.51
C VAL A 158 -5.29 -1.00 -6.59
N TYR A 159 -4.18 -0.34 -6.92
CA TYR A 159 -3.73 0.80 -6.14
C TYR A 159 -4.77 1.90 -6.08
N GLY A 160 -4.87 2.54 -4.91
CA GLY A 160 -5.79 3.63 -4.66
C GLY A 160 -7.24 3.24 -4.39
N TRP A 161 -7.59 1.95 -4.54
CA TRP A 161 -8.94 1.49 -4.26
C TRP A 161 -9.20 1.42 -2.76
N ASP A 162 -10.33 1.96 -2.34
CA ASP A 162 -10.91 1.81 -1.00
C ASP A 162 -11.95 0.67 -0.98
N LEU A 163 -12.62 0.47 0.15
CA LEU A 163 -13.60 -0.62 0.30
C LEU A 163 -14.72 -0.53 -0.74
N ARG A 164 -15.25 0.68 -1.03
CA ARG A 164 -16.35 0.87 -2.00
C ARG A 164 -15.92 0.56 -3.43
N ASP A 165 -14.69 0.87 -3.81
CA ASP A 165 -14.16 0.52 -5.13
C ASP A 165 -14.14 -0.99 -5.33
N VAL A 166 -13.68 -1.74 -4.33
CA VAL A 166 -13.60 -3.22 -4.38
C VAL A 166 -14.98 -3.85 -4.47
N LEU A 167 -15.99 -3.27 -3.82
CA LEU A 167 -17.37 -3.74 -3.84
C LEU A 167 -18.06 -3.50 -5.18
N GLU A 168 -17.77 -2.38 -5.87
CA GLU A 168 -18.57 -1.94 -7.01
C GLU A 168 -17.84 -1.88 -8.35
N ARG A 169 -16.52 -1.58 -8.36
CA ARG A 169 -15.82 -1.36 -9.64
C ARG A 169 -15.62 -2.65 -10.42
N THR A 170 -15.86 -2.54 -11.72
CA THR A 170 -15.73 -3.63 -12.71
C THR A 170 -14.91 -3.15 -13.90
N ALA A 171 -14.45 -4.08 -14.76
CA ALA A 171 -13.76 -3.70 -15.98
C ALA A 171 -14.63 -2.81 -16.87
N LYS A 172 -15.97 -3.00 -16.86
CA LYS A 172 -16.90 -2.15 -17.59
C LYS A 172 -16.90 -0.72 -17.03
N THR A 173 -17.07 -0.55 -15.72
CA THR A 173 -17.10 0.80 -15.11
C THR A 173 -15.79 1.54 -15.29
N CYS A 174 -14.64 0.83 -15.24
CA CYS A 174 -13.33 1.43 -15.51
C CYS A 174 -13.19 1.84 -16.99
N ARG A 175 -13.66 1.03 -17.95
CA ARG A 175 -13.65 1.44 -19.37
C ARG A 175 -14.55 2.64 -19.63
N ASP A 176 -15.75 2.66 -19.04
CA ASP A 176 -16.69 3.76 -19.20
C ASP A 176 -16.16 5.07 -18.57
N ALA A 177 -15.24 4.99 -17.61
CA ALA A 177 -14.57 6.13 -16.99
C ALA A 177 -13.41 6.69 -17.83
N LEU A 178 -12.83 5.90 -18.76
CA LEU A 178 -11.73 6.36 -19.60
C LEU A 178 -12.19 7.51 -20.51
N GLN A 179 -11.52 8.64 -20.37
CA GLN A 179 -11.72 9.80 -21.23
C GLN A 179 -10.78 9.72 -22.43
N ALA A 180 -11.16 10.40 -23.52
CA ALA A 180 -10.24 10.62 -24.62
C ALA A 180 -9.03 11.43 -24.13
N PRO A 181 -7.79 11.03 -24.51
CA PRO A 181 -6.58 11.75 -24.12
C PRO A 181 -6.68 13.23 -24.49
N LYS A 182 -6.35 14.11 -23.54
CA LYS A 182 -6.33 15.56 -23.73
C LYS A 182 -4.89 16.04 -23.68
N ASP A 183 -4.45 16.76 -24.71
CA ASP A 183 -3.15 17.45 -24.69
C ASP A 183 -3.22 18.66 -23.75
N ASN A 184 -3.04 18.43 -22.47
CA ASN A 184 -3.05 19.46 -21.45
C ASN A 184 -1.61 19.84 -21.08
N TRP A 185 -1.15 21.00 -21.53
CA TRP A 185 0.20 21.51 -21.31
C TRP A 185 0.66 21.57 -19.83
N LEU A 186 -0.29 21.55 -18.88
CA LEU A 186 -0.04 21.61 -17.43
C LEU A 186 -0.39 20.30 -16.67
N GLN A 187 -0.94 19.28 -17.33
CA GLN A 187 -1.43 18.08 -16.67
C GLN A 187 -0.79 16.81 -17.28
N GLN A 188 0.49 16.62 -16.99
CA GLN A 188 1.27 15.55 -17.60
C GLN A 188 1.48 14.35 -16.66
N VAL A 189 0.40 13.86 -16.08
CA VAL A 189 0.32 12.54 -15.47
C VAL A 189 -0.73 11.75 -16.23
N VAL A 190 -0.47 10.48 -16.50
CA VAL A 190 -1.37 9.59 -17.24
C VAL A 190 -2.82 9.72 -16.75
N GLU A 191 -3.72 10.15 -17.63
CA GLU A 191 -5.13 10.34 -17.27
C GLU A 191 -5.80 9.00 -17.00
N ASN A 192 -6.70 8.96 -16.00
CA ASN A 192 -7.41 7.76 -15.59
C ASN A 192 -6.46 6.57 -15.29
N HIS A 193 -5.27 6.85 -14.78
CA HIS A 193 -4.24 5.83 -14.52
C HIS A 193 -4.73 4.69 -13.61
N GLY A 194 -5.58 5.00 -12.61
CA GLY A 194 -6.19 3.99 -11.74
C GLY A 194 -7.10 3.03 -12.50
N ASP A 195 -7.95 3.56 -13.40
CA ASP A 195 -8.82 2.74 -14.25
C ASP A 195 -8.01 1.91 -15.26
N ARG A 196 -6.95 2.49 -15.84
CA ARG A 196 -6.02 1.77 -16.73
C ARG A 196 -5.31 0.64 -16.01
N ALA A 197 -4.91 0.85 -14.75
CA ALA A 197 -4.34 -0.19 -13.91
C ALA A 197 -5.36 -1.28 -13.59
N ALA A 198 -6.58 -0.90 -13.20
CA ALA A 198 -7.66 -1.83 -12.89
C ALA A 198 -8.01 -2.74 -14.07
N LEU A 199 -7.98 -2.24 -15.31
CA LEU A 199 -8.22 -3.02 -16.52
C LEU A 199 -7.16 -4.10 -16.80
N ARG A 200 -6.02 -4.08 -16.08
CA ARG A 200 -5.01 -5.14 -16.14
C ARG A 200 -5.17 -6.17 -15.03
N VAL A 201 -5.91 -5.82 -13.99
CA VAL A 201 -6.19 -6.68 -12.81
C VAL A 201 -7.50 -7.44 -13.01
N LEU A 202 -8.55 -6.71 -13.38
CA LEU A 202 -9.91 -7.23 -13.55
C LEU A 202 -9.99 -8.22 -14.72
N PRO A 203 -10.87 -9.23 -14.64
CA PRO A 203 -11.07 -10.16 -15.72
C PRO A 203 -11.45 -9.46 -17.02
N SER A 204 -10.82 -9.87 -18.11
CA SER A 204 -11.13 -9.35 -19.45
C SER A 204 -12.45 -9.93 -19.96
N ASP A 205 -13.04 -9.27 -20.99
CA ASP A 205 -14.29 -9.73 -21.62
C ASP A 205 -14.18 -11.17 -22.19
N SER A 206 -12.97 -11.62 -22.52
CA SER A 206 -12.74 -13.01 -22.95
C SER A 206 -12.94 -14.03 -21.83
N VAL A 207 -12.90 -13.59 -20.57
CA VAL A 207 -13.07 -14.44 -19.38
C VAL A 207 -14.51 -14.41 -18.86
N ASP A 208 -15.15 -13.23 -18.81
CA ASP A 208 -16.48 -13.05 -18.22
C ASP A 208 -17.58 -12.69 -19.23
N GLY A 209 -17.21 -12.37 -20.47
CA GLY A 209 -18.12 -12.07 -21.58
C GLY A 209 -18.66 -10.63 -21.59
N ASN A 210 -18.57 -9.86 -20.51
CA ASN A 210 -19.14 -8.51 -20.42
C ASN A 210 -18.40 -7.53 -19.48
N GLY A 211 -17.31 -7.94 -18.84
CA GLY A 211 -16.50 -7.10 -17.94
C GLY A 211 -17.23 -6.60 -16.70
N ARG A 212 -18.15 -7.39 -16.14
CA ARG A 212 -18.98 -6.99 -14.98
C ARG A 212 -18.54 -7.60 -13.66
N LEU A 213 -17.53 -8.45 -13.66
CA LEU A 213 -17.01 -9.02 -12.42
C LEU A 213 -16.24 -7.95 -11.62
N THR A 214 -16.53 -7.87 -10.33
CA THR A 214 -15.69 -7.18 -9.34
C THR A 214 -14.47 -8.03 -8.99
N LEU A 215 -13.56 -7.51 -8.16
CA LEU A 215 -12.43 -8.31 -7.63
C LEU A 215 -12.94 -9.49 -6.77
N LEU A 216 -14.03 -9.27 -6.00
CA LEU A 216 -14.66 -10.31 -5.17
C LEU A 216 -15.29 -11.41 -6.02
N ASP A 217 -16.02 -11.03 -7.09
CA ASP A 217 -16.58 -12.01 -8.03
C ASP A 217 -15.48 -12.82 -8.72
N ALA A 218 -14.37 -12.17 -9.07
CA ALA A 218 -13.20 -12.84 -9.65
C ALA A 218 -12.58 -13.86 -8.69
N ALA A 219 -12.41 -13.51 -7.41
CA ALA A 219 -11.93 -14.43 -6.38
C ALA A 219 -12.92 -15.57 -6.14
N GLN A 220 -14.24 -15.28 -6.08
CA GLN A 220 -15.27 -16.29 -5.95
C GLN A 220 -15.25 -17.28 -7.12
N ARG A 221 -14.99 -16.78 -8.34
CA ARG A 221 -14.88 -17.61 -9.52
C ARG A 221 -13.67 -18.56 -9.45
N LEU A 222 -12.49 -18.06 -9.03
CA LEU A 222 -11.32 -18.88 -8.75
C LEU A 222 -11.64 -19.97 -7.69
N GLY A 223 -12.32 -19.59 -6.61
CA GLY A 223 -12.76 -20.53 -5.56
C GLY A 223 -13.73 -21.60 -6.05
N ASN A 224 -14.42 -21.38 -7.16
CA ASN A 224 -15.38 -22.33 -7.74
C ASN A 224 -14.82 -23.09 -8.96
N GLU A 225 -13.61 -22.78 -9.43
CA GLU A 225 -12.99 -23.54 -10.53
C GLU A 225 -12.85 -25.01 -10.16
N ARG A 226 -13.26 -25.89 -11.08
CA ARG A 226 -13.18 -27.35 -10.92
C ARG A 226 -12.01 -27.87 -11.76
N ASP A 227 -11.24 -28.75 -11.18
CA ASP A 227 -10.25 -29.55 -11.91
C ASP A 227 -10.46 -31.04 -11.57
N ASP A 228 -10.37 -31.91 -12.56
CA ASP A 228 -10.58 -33.35 -12.37
C ASP A 228 -9.53 -33.90 -11.40
N GLY A 229 -9.96 -34.23 -10.16
CA GLY A 229 -9.17 -34.90 -9.15
C GLY A 229 -8.48 -34.00 -8.10
N GLN A 230 -8.63 -32.67 -8.16
CA GLN A 230 -8.16 -31.76 -7.11
C GLN A 230 -9.32 -31.21 -6.26
N GLU A 231 -9.04 -30.87 -5.01
CA GLU A 231 -10.01 -30.20 -4.15
C GLU A 231 -10.29 -28.79 -4.69
N HIS A 232 -11.58 -28.41 -4.69
CA HIS A 232 -12.01 -27.09 -5.15
C HIS A 232 -11.56 -26.01 -4.18
N GLY A 233 -11.33 -24.80 -4.70
CA GLY A 233 -11.16 -23.62 -3.88
C GLY A 233 -9.78 -23.03 -3.93
N ILE A 234 -9.58 -22.12 -3.00
CA ILE A 234 -8.35 -21.39 -2.75
C ILE A 234 -7.74 -21.94 -1.45
N GLU A 235 -6.44 -22.19 -1.43
CA GLU A 235 -5.79 -22.61 -0.17
C GLU A 235 -5.70 -21.43 0.80
N THR A 236 -5.13 -20.32 0.38
CA THR A 236 -5.02 -19.11 1.20
C THR A 236 -5.55 -17.90 0.44
N LEU A 237 -6.52 -17.20 1.03
CA LEU A 237 -6.99 -15.89 0.59
C LEU A 237 -6.49 -14.83 1.57
N ILE A 238 -5.77 -13.82 1.06
CA ILE A 238 -5.34 -12.66 1.87
C ILE A 238 -6.19 -11.45 1.48
N VAL A 239 -6.73 -10.74 2.47
CA VAL A 239 -7.52 -9.51 2.30
C VAL A 239 -6.78 -8.37 3.01
N PHE A 240 -6.27 -7.42 2.24
CA PHE A 240 -5.52 -6.27 2.77
C PHE A 240 -6.05 -4.98 2.15
N LEU A 241 -7.02 -4.38 2.81
CA LEU A 241 -7.78 -3.21 2.36
C LEU A 241 -8.03 -2.24 3.52
N GLY A 242 -8.31 -1.00 3.17
CA GLY A 242 -8.74 0.03 4.11
C GLY A 242 -7.77 1.20 4.28
N ALA A 243 -6.51 1.07 3.84
CA ALA A 243 -5.56 2.17 3.92
C ALA A 243 -6.04 3.41 3.15
N ASN A 244 -6.64 3.23 1.98
CA ASN A 244 -7.16 4.34 1.16
C ASN A 244 -8.40 5.03 1.74
N ASN A 245 -9.03 4.46 2.76
CA ASN A 245 -10.11 5.12 3.49
C ASN A 245 -9.59 6.23 4.44
N ALA A 246 -8.25 6.31 4.67
CA ALA A 246 -7.61 7.34 5.50
C ALA A 246 -6.36 7.97 4.87
N LEU A 247 -5.71 7.32 3.89
CA LEU A 247 -4.43 7.72 3.32
C LEU A 247 -4.43 9.12 2.72
N GLN A 248 -5.57 9.56 2.18
CA GLN A 248 -5.70 10.88 1.59
C GLN A 248 -5.45 12.02 2.60
N ALA A 249 -5.61 11.77 3.91
CA ALA A 249 -5.27 12.76 4.92
C ALA A 249 -3.80 13.17 4.87
N VAL A 250 -2.89 12.20 4.69
CA VAL A 250 -1.43 12.46 4.63
C VAL A 250 -0.95 12.85 3.23
N THR A 251 -1.56 12.32 2.17
CA THR A 251 -1.19 12.69 0.81
C THR A 251 -1.65 14.11 0.44
N GLN A 252 -2.75 14.60 1.01
CA GLN A 252 -3.24 15.96 0.81
C GLN A 252 -2.87 16.90 1.97
N LEU A 253 -2.38 16.39 3.09
CA LEU A 253 -2.19 17.13 4.35
C LEU A 253 -3.48 17.85 4.78
N LYS A 254 -4.60 17.13 4.73
CA LYS A 254 -5.94 17.68 4.99
C LYS A 254 -6.86 16.60 5.52
N VAL A 255 -7.60 16.90 6.58
CA VAL A 255 -8.65 16.02 7.12
C VAL A 255 -10.03 16.51 6.70
N VAL A 256 -10.76 15.66 5.96
CA VAL A 256 -12.15 15.85 5.58
C VAL A 256 -12.85 14.52 5.82
N TRP A 257 -13.71 14.48 6.83
CA TRP A 257 -14.45 13.28 7.21
C TRP A 257 -15.52 12.92 6.18
N SER A 258 -15.73 11.62 5.98
CA SER A 258 -16.79 11.15 5.09
C SER A 258 -18.18 11.51 5.65
N GLY A 259 -19.08 11.87 4.75
CA GLY A 259 -20.43 12.27 5.03
C GLY A 259 -21.41 11.74 3.99
N GLU A 260 -22.50 12.47 3.75
CA GLU A 260 -23.50 12.10 2.74
C GLU A 260 -22.85 11.82 1.37
N GLY A 261 -23.28 10.77 0.68
CA GLY A 261 -22.73 10.36 -0.63
C GLY A 261 -21.43 9.57 -0.56
N TYR A 262 -20.98 9.11 0.62
CA TYR A 262 -19.76 8.29 0.73
C TYR A 262 -19.85 6.95 -0.02
N LYS A 263 -21.05 6.44 -0.27
CA LYS A 263 -21.28 5.24 -1.10
C LYS A 263 -21.23 5.53 -2.60
N ASP A 264 -21.33 6.78 -3.03
CA ASP A 264 -21.21 7.14 -4.43
C ASP A 264 -19.74 7.20 -4.87
N LEU A 265 -19.39 6.51 -5.96
CA LEU A 265 -18.01 6.41 -6.44
C LEU A 265 -17.36 7.76 -6.79
N ARG A 266 -18.16 8.80 -7.10
CA ARG A 266 -17.67 10.16 -7.35
C ARG A 266 -17.74 11.01 -6.09
N GLY A 267 -18.86 10.94 -5.35
CA GLY A 267 -19.09 11.73 -4.13
C GLY A 267 -18.03 11.48 -3.06
N LYS A 268 -17.59 10.23 -2.90
CA LYS A 268 -16.56 9.84 -1.92
C LYS A 268 -15.19 10.51 -2.12
N CYS A 269 -14.92 11.02 -3.31
CA CYS A 269 -13.65 11.68 -3.65
C CYS A 269 -13.42 12.98 -2.88
N SER A 270 -14.45 13.59 -2.33
CA SER A 270 -14.33 14.81 -1.51
C SER A 270 -13.79 14.55 -0.12
N TYR A 271 -13.76 13.30 0.33
CA TYR A 271 -13.36 12.90 1.68
C TYR A 271 -11.92 12.38 1.71
N THR A 272 -11.20 12.68 2.78
CA THR A 272 -9.82 12.19 2.98
C THR A 272 -9.70 11.13 4.07
N VAL A 273 -10.68 11.08 4.98
CA VAL A 273 -10.80 10.09 6.05
C VAL A 273 -12.26 9.66 6.16
N TRP A 274 -12.50 8.37 6.19
CA TRP A 274 -13.84 7.86 6.44
C TRP A 274 -14.15 7.89 7.93
N THR A 275 -15.42 8.16 8.28
CA THR A 275 -15.83 7.97 9.67
C THR A 275 -15.79 6.48 10.01
N PRO A 276 -15.46 6.09 11.25
CA PRO A 276 -15.42 4.68 11.63
C PRO A 276 -16.75 3.95 11.39
N GLN A 277 -17.89 4.66 11.50
CA GLN A 277 -19.20 4.10 11.18
C GLN A 277 -19.30 3.71 9.70
N HIS A 278 -18.95 4.62 8.78
CA HIS A 278 -19.02 4.35 7.34
C HIS A 278 -18.06 3.24 6.92
N PHE A 279 -16.86 3.24 7.52
CA PHE A 279 -15.90 2.15 7.29
C PHE A 279 -16.46 0.79 7.72
N ARG A 280 -17.10 0.72 8.89
CA ARG A 280 -17.69 -0.51 9.42
C ARG A 280 -18.82 -1.02 8.52
N GLU A 281 -19.72 -0.14 8.05
CA GLU A 281 -20.80 -0.51 7.14
C GLU A 281 -20.28 -1.15 5.84
N GLU A 282 -19.23 -0.59 5.24
CA GLU A 282 -18.61 -1.14 4.03
C GLU A 282 -17.84 -2.43 4.30
N LEU A 283 -17.17 -2.49 5.46
CA LEU A 283 -16.44 -3.69 5.87
C LEU A 283 -17.36 -4.88 6.11
N GLU A 284 -18.54 -4.66 6.69
CA GLU A 284 -19.55 -5.70 6.88
C GLU A 284 -19.99 -6.28 5.55
N GLU A 285 -20.32 -5.44 4.56
CA GLU A 285 -20.69 -5.87 3.21
C GLU A 285 -19.53 -6.64 2.54
N LEU A 286 -18.31 -6.13 2.66
CA LEU A 286 -17.11 -6.80 2.13
C LEU A 286 -16.90 -8.18 2.79
N ALA A 287 -17.03 -8.27 4.11
CA ALA A 287 -16.82 -9.51 4.85
C ALA A 287 -17.88 -10.58 4.50
N GLU A 288 -19.14 -10.18 4.28
CA GLU A 288 -20.17 -11.08 3.78
C GLU A 288 -19.79 -11.68 2.43
N ARG A 289 -19.32 -10.84 1.50
CA ARG A 289 -18.86 -11.31 0.18
C ARG A 289 -17.64 -12.23 0.28
N VAL A 290 -16.70 -11.95 1.19
CA VAL A 290 -15.53 -12.81 1.43
C VAL A 290 -15.95 -14.17 2.01
N ARG A 291 -17.00 -14.22 2.85
CA ARG A 291 -17.55 -15.49 3.39
C ARG A 291 -18.09 -16.44 2.30
N GLU A 292 -18.47 -15.89 1.14
CA GLU A 292 -18.96 -16.68 -0.02
C GLU A 292 -17.82 -17.27 -0.85
N ILE A 293 -16.59 -16.76 -0.71
CA ILE A 293 -15.42 -17.26 -1.44
C ILE A 293 -14.96 -18.58 -0.81
N LYS A 294 -14.84 -19.64 -1.62
CA LYS A 294 -14.32 -20.92 -1.18
C LYS A 294 -12.81 -20.85 -0.99
N ALA A 295 -12.40 -20.47 0.21
CA ALA A 295 -11.00 -20.45 0.64
C ALA A 295 -10.86 -21.29 1.92
N ARG A 296 -9.79 -22.10 2.00
CA ARG A 296 -9.48 -22.94 3.17
C ARG A 296 -9.06 -22.07 4.35
N HIS A 297 -8.16 -21.12 4.10
CA HIS A 297 -7.64 -20.16 5.06
C HIS A 297 -7.87 -18.72 4.53
N VAL A 298 -8.34 -17.83 5.40
CA VAL A 298 -8.47 -16.41 5.06
C VAL A 298 -7.65 -15.59 6.06
N ILE A 299 -6.79 -14.72 5.57
CA ILE A 299 -5.98 -13.82 6.41
C ILE A 299 -6.42 -12.39 6.13
N TRP A 300 -6.92 -11.71 7.15
CA TRP A 300 -7.22 -10.28 7.12
C TRP A 300 -6.04 -9.50 7.69
N CYS A 301 -5.65 -8.41 7.00
CA CYS A 301 -4.62 -7.51 7.47
C CYS A 301 -5.25 -6.24 8.04
N THR A 302 -4.75 -5.76 9.18
CA THR A 302 -5.16 -4.48 9.74
C THR A 302 -4.58 -3.32 8.92
N VAL A 303 -5.24 -2.15 8.99
CA VAL A 303 -4.81 -0.93 8.32
C VAL A 303 -3.63 -0.31 9.08
N PRO A 304 -2.47 -0.08 8.45
CA PRO A 304 -1.35 0.58 9.11
C PRO A 304 -1.64 2.06 9.39
N HIS A 305 -1.05 2.62 10.46
CA HIS A 305 -1.16 4.05 10.76
C HIS A 305 -0.48 4.89 9.67
N VAL A 306 -1.28 5.54 8.83
CA VAL A 306 -0.78 6.31 7.67
C VAL A 306 0.08 7.52 8.05
N THR A 307 -0.02 8.00 9.28
CA THR A 307 0.77 9.12 9.81
C THR A 307 2.22 8.75 10.16
N ILE A 308 2.57 7.44 10.14
CA ILE A 308 3.95 6.95 10.25
C ILE A 308 4.69 7.06 8.91
N ALA A 309 3.96 7.05 7.81
CA ALA A 309 4.54 7.17 6.47
C ALA A 309 5.41 8.43 6.34
N PRO A 310 6.68 8.33 5.91
CA PRO A 310 7.61 9.46 5.92
C PRO A 310 7.24 10.59 4.95
N LEU A 311 6.26 10.40 4.08
CA LEU A 311 5.68 11.47 3.25
C LEU A 311 5.07 12.59 4.10
N ALA A 312 4.54 12.27 5.28
CA ALA A 312 4.05 13.23 6.26
C ALA A 312 5.04 13.34 7.42
N ARG A 313 6.12 14.09 7.21
CA ARG A 313 7.19 14.27 8.19
C ARG A 313 6.75 15.16 9.36
N GLY A 314 6.90 14.71 10.59
CA GLY A 314 6.71 15.56 11.78
C GLY A 314 7.76 16.69 11.84
N VAL A 315 7.32 17.87 12.26
CA VAL A 315 8.15 19.09 12.33
C VAL A 315 8.58 19.35 13.77
N ALA A 316 9.84 19.72 13.97
CA ALA A 316 10.45 20.04 15.25
C ALA A 316 10.41 18.89 16.27
N GLY A 317 10.37 19.19 17.56
CA GLY A 317 10.19 18.21 18.63
C GLY A 317 8.74 17.77 18.79
N LYS A 318 8.52 16.72 19.57
CA LYS A 318 7.17 16.25 19.92
C LYS A 318 6.38 17.34 20.67
N THR A 319 5.05 17.24 20.65
CA THR A 319 4.15 18.19 21.34
C THR A 319 4.48 18.34 22.82
N GLU A 320 4.83 17.25 23.45
CA GLU A 320 5.29 17.17 24.85
C GLU A 320 6.13 15.91 25.06
N PRO A 321 6.95 15.82 26.14
CA PRO A 321 7.68 14.61 26.44
C PRO A 321 6.76 13.40 26.60
N GLY A 322 7.05 12.32 25.88
CA GLY A 322 6.23 11.11 25.87
C GLY A 322 5.09 11.10 24.86
N SER A 323 4.85 12.20 24.15
CA SER A 323 3.87 12.23 23.06
C SER A 323 4.33 11.40 21.87
N ARG A 324 3.39 10.76 21.18
CA ARG A 324 3.60 10.09 19.90
C ARG A 324 3.61 11.07 18.73
N TYR A 325 3.08 12.28 18.91
CA TYR A 325 2.78 13.23 17.86
C TYR A 325 3.67 14.46 17.90
N PHE A 326 3.88 15.03 16.70
CA PHE A 326 4.52 16.32 16.49
C PHE A 326 3.48 17.43 16.40
N PRO A 327 3.83 18.70 16.68
CA PRO A 327 2.89 19.82 16.55
C PRO A 327 2.31 19.94 15.14
N TYR A 328 3.13 19.65 14.14
CA TYR A 328 2.76 19.70 12.73
C TYR A 328 3.39 18.55 11.96
N TYR A 329 2.74 18.17 10.86
CA TYR A 329 3.24 17.21 9.87
C TYR A 329 3.20 17.85 8.49
N THR A 330 4.31 17.84 7.77
CA THR A 330 4.45 18.45 6.43
C THR A 330 5.28 17.55 5.51
N ARG A 331 5.58 18.02 4.31
CA ARG A 331 6.36 17.26 3.32
C ARG A 331 7.80 17.02 3.77
N PRO A 332 8.42 15.88 3.42
CA PRO A 332 9.77 15.52 3.88
C PRO A 332 10.85 16.48 3.37
N TRP A 333 10.65 17.14 2.24
CA TRP A 333 11.56 18.11 1.68
C TRP A 333 11.47 19.53 2.27
N ILE A 334 10.51 19.79 3.16
CA ILE A 334 10.42 21.06 3.90
C ILE A 334 11.17 20.89 5.21
N SER A 335 12.30 21.59 5.39
CA SER A 335 13.09 21.50 6.63
C SER A 335 12.37 22.16 7.81
N ASP A 336 12.76 21.81 9.04
CA ASP A 336 12.21 22.43 10.26
C ASP A 336 12.43 23.94 10.28
N ARG A 337 13.57 24.40 9.72
CA ARG A 337 13.92 25.82 9.63
C ARG A 337 13.02 26.58 8.67
N ASP A 338 12.67 25.94 7.56
CA ASP A 338 11.93 26.59 6.47
C ASP A 338 10.41 26.45 6.64
N PHE A 339 9.97 25.56 7.54
CA PHE A 339 8.55 25.33 7.76
C PHE A 339 7.86 26.57 8.34
N ASN A 340 6.77 26.98 7.69
CA ASN A 340 5.88 28.03 8.16
C ASN A 340 4.42 27.56 8.01
N PRO A 341 3.67 27.40 9.11
CA PRO A 341 2.30 26.90 9.07
C PRO A 341 1.31 27.84 8.36
N LEU A 342 1.68 29.08 8.10
CA LEU A 342 0.87 30.02 7.33
C LEU A 342 1.04 29.85 5.80
N LEU A 343 2.15 29.25 5.38
CA LEU A 343 2.53 29.13 3.97
C LEU A 343 2.51 27.70 3.45
N HIS A 344 2.86 26.73 4.31
CA HIS A 344 3.04 25.34 3.89
C HIS A 344 1.85 24.47 4.26
N PRO A 345 1.41 23.55 3.37
CA PRO A 345 0.42 22.54 3.69
C PRO A 345 0.89 21.68 4.87
N HIS A 346 0.00 21.41 5.81
CA HIS A 346 0.32 20.61 6.99
C HIS A 346 -0.91 20.00 7.65
N LEU A 347 -0.68 18.92 8.41
CA LEU A 347 -1.61 18.47 9.44
C LEU A 347 -1.13 18.98 10.79
N THR A 348 -2.06 19.29 11.69
CA THR A 348 -1.75 19.50 13.10
C THR A 348 -1.54 18.16 13.81
N GLY A 349 -0.86 18.15 14.94
CA GLY A 349 -0.72 16.96 15.78
C GLY A 349 -2.05 16.34 16.17
N GLN A 350 -3.04 17.19 16.49
CA GLN A 350 -4.39 16.72 16.80
C GLN A 350 -5.08 16.05 15.61
N GLN A 351 -4.91 16.59 14.39
CA GLN A 351 -5.46 15.95 13.18
C GLN A 351 -4.79 14.61 12.90
N ALA A 352 -3.47 14.51 13.10
CA ALA A 352 -2.75 13.25 12.95
C ALA A 352 -3.23 12.20 13.98
N GLU A 353 -3.44 12.61 15.23
CA GLU A 353 -4.02 11.75 16.27
C GLU A 353 -5.42 11.29 15.90
N ASP A 354 -6.29 12.19 15.43
CA ASP A 354 -7.66 11.85 15.03
C ASP A 354 -7.70 10.84 13.87
N VAL A 355 -6.76 10.95 12.90
CA VAL A 355 -6.61 9.98 11.81
C VAL A 355 -6.19 8.61 12.35
N ASP A 356 -5.19 8.56 13.24
CA ASP A 356 -4.73 7.31 13.83
C ASP A 356 -5.84 6.64 14.67
N ARG A 357 -6.62 7.42 15.42
CA ARG A 357 -7.77 6.92 16.19
C ARG A 357 -8.87 6.34 15.30
N ALA A 358 -9.13 6.97 14.15
CA ALA A 358 -10.05 6.39 13.19
C ALA A 358 -9.54 5.04 12.66
N ILE A 359 -8.24 4.94 12.38
CA ILE A 359 -7.61 3.70 11.94
C ILE A 359 -7.65 2.62 13.04
N ASP A 360 -7.44 2.98 14.31
CA ASP A 360 -7.61 2.05 15.43
C ASP A 360 -9.03 1.44 15.42
N LEU A 361 -10.06 2.28 15.25
CA LEU A 361 -11.46 1.84 15.17
C LEU A 361 -11.78 1.00 13.91
N TYR A 362 -11.09 1.27 12.78
CA TYR A 362 -11.16 0.38 11.61
C TYR A 362 -10.56 -0.99 11.94
N ASN A 363 -9.44 -1.01 12.63
CA ASN A 363 -8.72 -2.23 12.99
C ASN A 363 -9.48 -3.07 14.02
N ASP A 364 -10.20 -2.42 14.94
CA ASP A 364 -11.13 -3.09 15.84
C ASP A 364 -12.26 -3.77 15.05
N ALA A 365 -12.85 -3.08 14.09
CA ALA A 365 -13.91 -3.64 13.24
C ALA A 365 -13.39 -4.84 12.41
N ILE A 366 -12.18 -4.75 11.82
CA ILE A 366 -11.54 -5.87 11.10
C ILE A 366 -11.32 -7.05 12.05
N THR A 367 -10.80 -6.78 13.25
CA THR A 367 -10.55 -7.81 14.27
C THR A 367 -11.85 -8.52 14.68
N ASP A 368 -12.95 -7.77 14.81
CA ASP A 368 -14.26 -8.32 15.14
C ASP A 368 -14.79 -9.23 14.03
N GLN A 369 -14.62 -8.88 12.73
CA GLN A 369 -15.00 -9.75 11.61
C GLN A 369 -14.24 -11.08 11.65
N VAL A 370 -12.94 -11.06 11.94
CA VAL A 370 -12.14 -12.30 12.09
C VAL A 370 -12.60 -13.09 13.29
N ARG A 371 -12.86 -12.43 14.43
CA ARG A 371 -13.32 -13.08 15.67
C ARG A 371 -14.66 -13.80 15.49
N GLU A 372 -15.62 -13.14 14.84
CA GLU A 372 -16.92 -13.73 14.55
C GLU A 372 -16.80 -14.92 13.60
N ALA A 373 -16.05 -14.77 12.51
CA ALA A 373 -15.81 -15.87 11.58
C ALA A 373 -15.20 -17.10 12.26
N ARG A 374 -14.23 -16.90 13.17
CA ARG A 374 -13.65 -18.02 13.94
C ARG A 374 -14.64 -18.66 14.90
N LYS A 375 -15.50 -17.89 15.56
CA LYS A 375 -16.60 -18.43 16.39
C LYS A 375 -17.56 -19.27 15.56
N ASP A 376 -17.77 -18.93 14.29
CA ASP A 376 -18.57 -19.68 13.33
C ASP A 376 -17.83 -20.89 12.72
N GLY A 377 -16.63 -21.21 13.23
CA GLY A 377 -15.83 -22.36 12.79
C GLY A 377 -15.07 -22.13 11.48
N ARG A 378 -14.94 -20.89 11.01
CA ARG A 378 -14.16 -20.56 9.81
C ARG A 378 -12.70 -20.37 10.16
N ASP A 379 -11.80 -20.85 9.32
CA ASP A 379 -10.36 -20.74 9.55
C ASP A 379 -9.80 -19.40 9.04
N TRP A 380 -10.18 -18.33 9.75
CA TRP A 380 -9.78 -16.96 9.50
C TRP A 380 -8.70 -16.52 10.48
N TYR A 381 -7.78 -15.73 10.00
CA TYR A 381 -6.63 -15.21 10.76
C TYR A 381 -6.53 -13.70 10.63
N LEU A 382 -5.90 -13.07 11.60
CA LEU A 382 -5.55 -11.65 11.59
C LEU A 382 -4.04 -11.47 11.48
N MET A 383 -3.59 -10.65 10.52
CA MET A 383 -2.25 -10.08 10.51
C MET A 383 -2.32 -8.64 11.01
N ASP A 384 -1.69 -8.35 12.14
CA ASP A 384 -1.66 -6.99 12.68
C ASP A 384 -0.56 -6.13 12.02
N THR A 385 -0.86 -5.62 10.83
CA THR A 385 0.03 -4.75 10.06
C THR A 385 0.23 -3.39 10.73
N ALA A 386 -0.79 -2.89 11.45
CA ALA A 386 -0.67 -1.66 12.25
C ALA A 386 0.38 -1.84 13.35
N GLY A 387 0.28 -2.91 14.13
CA GLY A 387 1.27 -3.24 15.16
C GLY A 387 2.66 -3.52 14.60
N LEU A 388 2.76 -4.15 13.42
CA LEU A 388 4.04 -4.32 12.73
C LEU A 388 4.68 -2.97 12.40
N LEU A 389 3.93 -2.03 11.79
CA LEU A 389 4.45 -0.71 11.44
C LEU A 389 4.79 0.13 12.67
N ASP A 390 4.01 0.07 13.74
CA ASP A 390 4.31 0.75 15.01
C ASP A 390 5.64 0.27 15.61
N ARG A 391 5.98 -1.01 15.47
CA ARG A 391 7.25 -1.58 15.93
C ARG A 391 8.45 -1.19 15.06
N LEU A 392 8.22 -0.71 13.84
CA LEU A 392 9.21 -0.21 12.88
C LEU A 392 9.29 1.33 12.86
N ALA A 393 8.43 2.03 13.61
CA ALA A 393 8.26 3.48 13.53
C ALA A 393 9.43 4.24 14.20
N SER A 394 10.43 4.64 13.41
CA SER A 394 11.66 5.31 13.87
C SER A 394 11.35 6.56 14.68
N ARG A 395 10.75 7.56 14.06
CA ARG A 395 10.48 8.86 14.70
C ARG A 395 9.41 8.82 15.79
N ARG A 396 8.51 7.83 15.73
CA ARG A 396 7.43 7.70 16.71
C ARG A 396 7.91 7.07 18.01
N TYR A 397 8.70 5.98 17.92
CA TYR A 397 9.05 5.14 19.06
C TYR A 397 10.53 4.75 19.16
N ILE A 398 11.21 4.42 18.04
CA ILE A 398 12.58 3.90 18.11
C ILE A 398 13.52 4.98 18.67
N GLU A 399 13.40 6.21 18.18
CA GLU A 399 14.23 7.35 18.57
C GLU A 399 13.74 8.07 19.84
N ASP A 400 12.51 7.80 20.26
CA ASP A 400 11.91 8.42 21.43
C ASP A 400 11.43 7.38 22.46
N PRO A 401 12.32 6.93 23.35
CA PRO A 401 11.96 5.95 24.38
C PRO A 401 10.83 6.39 25.31
N LEU A 402 10.63 7.70 25.51
CA LEU A 402 9.57 8.21 26.38
C LEU A 402 8.17 8.06 25.76
N ALA A 403 8.08 8.00 24.43
CA ALA A 403 6.81 7.81 23.72
C ALA A 403 6.35 6.35 23.65
N ARG A 404 7.19 5.40 24.06
CA ARG A 404 6.91 3.96 23.97
C ARG A 404 5.84 3.53 24.96
N PRO A 405 4.73 2.94 24.51
CA PRO A 405 3.81 2.28 25.43
C PRO A 405 4.45 1.04 26.06
N THR A 406 3.88 0.55 27.16
CA THR A 406 4.45 -0.55 27.94
C THR A 406 4.61 -1.86 27.17
N TRP A 407 3.77 -2.10 26.16
CA TRP A 407 3.83 -3.27 25.30
C TRP A 407 4.88 -3.16 24.19
N TRP A 408 5.39 -1.95 23.88
CA TRP A 408 6.19 -1.72 22.70
C TRP A 408 7.57 -2.37 22.78
N GLN A 409 7.91 -3.06 21.71
CA GLN A 409 9.25 -3.60 21.44
C GLN A 409 9.56 -3.40 19.96
N PRO A 410 10.84 -3.11 19.60
CA PRO A 410 11.21 -2.97 18.19
C PRO A 410 10.97 -4.29 17.45
N TYR A 411 10.62 -4.18 16.16
CA TYR A 411 10.56 -5.35 15.29
C TYR A 411 11.99 -5.86 15.04
N PRO A 412 12.27 -7.16 15.30
CA PRO A 412 13.58 -7.71 15.01
C PRO A 412 13.71 -7.90 13.48
N LEU A 413 14.47 -7.03 12.83
CA LEU A 413 14.71 -7.19 11.39
C LEU A 413 15.40 -8.54 11.10
N PRO A 414 15.15 -9.16 9.95
CA PRO A 414 15.89 -10.33 9.48
C PRO A 414 17.40 -10.09 9.47
N PRO A 415 18.24 -11.09 9.78
CA PRO A 415 19.69 -10.92 9.90
C PRO A 415 20.36 -10.29 8.67
N GLN A 416 19.85 -10.59 7.46
CA GLN A 416 20.35 -10.01 6.22
C GLN A 416 20.08 -8.50 6.12
N LEU A 417 18.97 -8.01 6.69
CA LEU A 417 18.65 -6.60 6.74
C LEU A 417 19.45 -5.89 7.84
N GLN A 418 19.64 -6.53 9.00
CA GLN A 418 20.49 -6.00 10.07
C GLN A 418 21.95 -5.81 9.62
N ALA A 419 22.43 -6.64 8.69
CA ALA A 419 23.78 -6.55 8.15
C ALA A 419 24.01 -5.39 7.16
N LEU A 420 22.93 -4.70 6.74
CA LEU A 420 23.05 -3.52 5.86
C LEU A 420 23.55 -2.31 6.67
N SER A 421 24.36 -1.46 6.03
CA SER A 421 24.90 -0.24 6.65
C SER A 421 24.53 1.00 5.84
N PRO A 422 23.72 1.91 6.41
CA PRO A 422 23.01 1.80 7.69
C PRO A 422 21.92 0.72 7.66
N GLU A 423 21.49 0.26 8.85
CA GLU A 423 20.33 -0.64 8.98
C GLU A 423 19.07 0.06 8.42
N PRO A 424 18.19 -0.65 7.67
CA PRO A 424 16.97 -0.04 7.13
C PRO A 424 16.01 0.41 8.23
N ASN A 425 15.42 1.57 8.03
CA ASN A 425 14.49 2.18 8.97
C ASN A 425 13.31 2.87 8.26
N SER A 426 12.37 3.43 9.00
CA SER A 426 11.16 4.06 8.46
C SER A 426 11.29 5.56 8.17
N HIS A 427 12.50 6.10 8.05
CA HIS A 427 12.72 7.45 7.55
C HIS A 427 12.47 7.54 6.04
N PHE A 428 12.33 8.76 5.55
CA PHE A 428 12.39 9.01 4.12
C PHE A 428 13.78 8.63 3.59
N LEU A 429 13.81 7.97 2.43
CA LEU A 429 15.05 7.45 1.87
C LEU A 429 16.02 8.57 1.52
N ALA A 430 17.27 8.44 1.94
CA ALA A 430 18.36 9.35 1.63
C ALA A 430 19.59 8.59 1.09
N SER A 431 20.36 9.28 0.24
CA SER A 431 21.57 8.78 -0.41
C SER A 431 22.66 9.86 -0.44
N ASP A 432 23.93 9.46 -0.42
CA ASP A 432 25.07 10.34 -0.59
C ASP A 432 25.65 10.31 -2.03
N GLY A 433 24.90 9.76 -2.96
CA GLY A 433 25.31 9.61 -4.35
C GLY A 433 26.02 8.28 -4.64
N THR A 434 26.47 7.56 -3.62
CA THR A 434 27.14 6.25 -3.76
C THR A 434 26.41 5.13 -3.06
N ARG A 435 25.70 5.45 -1.98
CA ARG A 435 24.99 4.50 -1.15
C ARG A 435 23.83 5.16 -0.41
N ARG A 436 22.91 4.34 0.06
CA ARG A 436 21.87 4.76 0.98
C ARG A 436 22.49 5.21 2.32
N THR A 437 22.05 6.36 2.82
CA THR A 437 22.50 6.94 4.10
C THR A 437 21.43 6.91 5.18
N ASP A 438 20.14 6.80 4.81
CA ASP A 438 19.02 6.72 5.73
C ASP A 438 17.79 6.06 5.06
N GLY A 439 16.75 5.72 5.83
CA GLY A 439 15.53 5.11 5.33
C GLY A 439 15.70 3.67 4.87
N GLY A 440 14.97 3.29 3.81
CA GLY A 440 15.09 2.01 3.12
C GLY A 440 13.94 1.04 3.35
N LEU A 441 13.02 1.28 4.29
CA LEU A 441 11.78 0.51 4.40
C LEU A 441 10.68 1.08 3.50
N PHE A 442 10.68 2.41 3.28
CA PHE A 442 9.77 3.09 2.37
C PHE A 442 10.48 3.50 1.08
N SER A 443 9.74 3.42 -0.02
CA SER A 443 10.20 3.83 -1.34
C SER A 443 10.14 5.36 -1.52
N LEU A 444 10.48 5.85 -2.70
CA LEU A 444 10.63 7.29 -2.97
C LEU A 444 9.33 8.09 -2.89
N ASP A 445 8.18 7.45 -2.91
CA ASP A 445 6.89 8.11 -2.67
C ASP A 445 6.62 8.37 -1.17
N GLY A 446 7.43 7.79 -0.29
CA GLY A 446 7.34 7.96 1.16
C GLY A 446 6.08 7.37 1.79
N VAL A 447 5.38 6.46 1.09
CA VAL A 447 4.15 5.79 1.54
C VAL A 447 4.27 4.28 1.41
N HIS A 448 4.75 3.80 0.27
CA HIS A 448 4.79 2.38 -0.05
C HIS A 448 6.14 1.76 0.29
N PRO A 449 6.15 0.47 0.66
CA PRO A 449 7.38 -0.24 0.97
C PRO A 449 8.35 -0.30 -0.23
N THR A 450 9.63 -0.43 0.06
CA THR A 450 10.63 -0.94 -0.87
C THR A 450 10.45 -2.46 -1.05
N THR A 451 11.21 -3.06 -1.96
CA THR A 451 11.19 -4.52 -2.15
C THR A 451 11.52 -5.28 -0.86
N ILE A 452 12.50 -4.82 -0.06
CA ILE A 452 12.79 -5.44 1.24
C ILE A 452 11.68 -5.21 2.26
N GLY A 453 10.99 -4.08 2.22
CA GLY A 453 9.80 -3.82 3.04
C GLY A 453 8.65 -4.78 2.71
N TYR A 454 8.40 -5.05 1.42
CA TYR A 454 7.47 -6.10 0.99
C TYR A 454 7.90 -7.49 1.44
N GLY A 455 9.21 -7.75 1.51
CA GLY A 455 9.75 -8.98 2.07
C GLY A 455 9.39 -9.18 3.54
N ILE A 456 9.39 -8.11 4.36
CA ILE A 456 8.96 -8.16 5.77
C ILE A 456 7.48 -8.52 5.87
N LEU A 457 6.61 -7.89 5.07
CA LEU A 457 5.18 -8.23 5.01
C LEU A 457 4.96 -9.70 4.60
N ALA A 458 5.70 -10.17 3.60
CA ALA A 458 5.66 -11.56 3.15
C ALA A 458 6.07 -12.53 4.27
N GLN A 459 7.14 -12.22 5.02
CA GLN A 459 7.62 -13.05 6.12
C GLN A 459 6.58 -13.24 7.22
N GLU A 460 5.91 -12.15 7.63
CA GLU A 460 4.86 -12.22 8.65
C GLU A 460 3.65 -13.05 8.17
N LEU A 461 3.23 -12.84 6.93
CA LEU A 461 2.14 -13.62 6.32
C LEU A 461 2.50 -15.10 6.18
N ILE A 462 3.73 -15.43 5.78
CA ILE A 462 4.23 -16.82 5.72
C ILE A 462 4.16 -17.47 7.11
N THR A 463 4.51 -16.74 8.15
CA THR A 463 4.43 -17.23 9.54
C THR A 463 2.99 -17.61 9.91
N ILE A 464 2.02 -16.78 9.54
CA ILE A 464 0.59 -17.07 9.76
C ILE A 464 0.12 -18.26 8.90
N MET A 465 0.50 -18.31 7.62
CA MET A 465 0.19 -19.41 6.72
C MET A 465 0.73 -20.75 7.24
N ARG A 466 1.98 -20.75 7.76
CA ARG A 466 2.56 -21.94 8.41
C ARG A 466 1.74 -22.38 9.64
N ARG A 467 1.32 -21.45 10.46
CA ARG A 467 0.43 -21.72 11.61
C ARG A 467 -0.92 -22.28 11.17
N ALA A 468 -1.45 -21.85 10.02
CA ALA A 468 -2.66 -22.38 9.41
C ALA A 468 -2.47 -23.78 8.80
N GLY A 469 -1.25 -24.32 8.77
CA GLY A 469 -0.95 -25.65 8.22
C GLY A 469 -0.61 -25.66 6.74
N VAL A 470 -0.40 -24.48 6.11
CA VAL A 470 0.00 -24.41 4.71
C VAL A 470 1.41 -24.99 4.53
N GLU A 471 1.57 -25.92 3.61
CA GLU A 471 2.84 -26.55 3.31
C GLU A 471 3.63 -25.75 2.25
N PHE A 472 4.85 -25.36 2.58
CA PHE A 472 5.77 -24.70 1.67
C PHE A 472 6.72 -25.72 1.04
N ARG A 473 6.99 -25.58 -0.26
CA ARG A 473 7.85 -26.47 -1.02
C ARG A 473 8.95 -25.73 -1.76
N HIS A 474 10.05 -26.39 -1.99
CA HIS A 474 11.06 -25.94 -2.94
C HIS A 474 10.58 -26.15 -4.39
N ALA A 475 11.27 -25.54 -5.35
CA ALA A 475 10.94 -25.68 -6.77
C ALA A 475 11.07 -27.13 -7.27
N ASP A 476 11.83 -27.98 -6.59
CA ASP A 476 11.97 -29.43 -6.86
C ASP A 476 10.83 -30.26 -6.26
N GLY A 477 9.89 -29.63 -5.56
CA GLY A 477 8.74 -30.26 -4.91
C GLY A 477 9.02 -30.79 -3.50
N SER A 478 10.24 -30.72 -2.99
CA SER A 478 10.56 -31.11 -1.60
C SER A 478 9.95 -30.14 -0.60
N VAL A 479 9.52 -30.64 0.55
CA VAL A 479 8.92 -29.82 1.63
C VAL A 479 10.01 -28.98 2.31
N ARG A 480 9.71 -27.70 2.52
CA ARG A 480 10.62 -26.80 3.25
C ARG A 480 10.49 -27.02 4.75
N PRO A 481 11.62 -27.14 5.47
CA PRO A 481 11.59 -27.24 6.93
C PRO A 481 11.17 -25.91 7.57
N ASP A 482 10.60 -25.97 8.79
CA ASP A 482 10.36 -24.79 9.62
C ASP A 482 11.65 -24.31 10.30
N PRO A 483 11.82 -22.98 10.50
CA PRO A 483 10.94 -21.92 10.01
C PRO A 483 11.16 -21.62 8.53
N VAL A 484 10.08 -21.40 7.79
CA VAL A 484 10.16 -20.92 6.41
C VAL A 484 10.50 -19.42 6.42
N THR A 485 11.63 -19.09 5.81
CA THR A 485 12.12 -17.70 5.74
C THR A 485 12.17 -17.21 4.30
N VAL A 486 11.86 -15.91 4.12
CA VAL A 486 12.02 -15.20 2.84
C VAL A 486 13.51 -15.09 2.49
N ASP A 487 13.86 -15.28 1.22
CA ASP A 487 15.22 -15.03 0.73
C ASP A 487 15.50 -13.52 0.63
N PHE A 488 15.78 -12.90 1.79
CA PHE A 488 16.15 -11.48 1.85
C PHE A 488 17.42 -11.15 1.07
N SER A 489 18.33 -12.09 0.91
CA SER A 489 19.53 -11.87 0.09
C SER A 489 19.17 -11.67 -1.39
N ARG A 490 18.17 -12.42 -1.89
CA ARG A 490 17.62 -12.22 -3.23
C ARG A 490 16.94 -10.86 -3.34
N LEU A 491 16.10 -10.49 -2.35
CA LEU A 491 15.38 -9.23 -2.35
C LEU A 491 16.32 -8.03 -2.32
N ILE A 492 17.35 -8.03 -1.46
CA ILE A 492 18.37 -6.97 -1.41
C ILE A 492 19.03 -6.77 -2.78
N ARG A 493 19.43 -7.87 -3.47
CA ARG A 493 20.03 -7.75 -4.82
C ARG A 493 19.08 -7.18 -5.87
N ARG A 494 17.77 -7.35 -5.70
CA ARG A 494 16.74 -6.86 -6.62
C ARG A 494 16.15 -5.51 -6.23
N ASP A 495 16.40 -5.06 -5.02
CA ASP A 495 15.96 -3.76 -4.54
C ASP A 495 16.94 -2.67 -4.99
N THR A 496 16.57 -1.96 -6.03
CA THR A 496 17.42 -0.93 -6.64
C THR A 496 17.65 0.26 -5.72
N LEU A 497 16.70 0.57 -4.83
CA LEU A 497 16.83 1.64 -3.83
C LEU A 497 17.79 1.29 -2.70
N ILE A 498 17.98 0.00 -2.42
CA ILE A 498 18.92 -0.49 -1.41
C ILE A 498 20.31 -0.71 -2.01
N ASN A 499 20.35 -1.35 -3.19
CA ASN A 499 21.58 -1.79 -3.81
C ASN A 499 22.29 -0.69 -4.62
N GLN A 500 21.51 0.15 -5.31
CA GLN A 500 21.99 1.24 -6.16
C GLN A 500 21.02 2.43 -6.10
N PRO A 501 20.90 3.15 -4.96
CA PRO A 501 20.01 4.30 -4.88
C PRO A 501 20.45 5.38 -5.90
N PRO A 502 19.51 6.15 -6.47
CA PRO A 502 19.86 7.26 -7.36
C PRO A 502 20.81 8.23 -6.68
N GLY A 503 21.89 8.61 -7.37
CA GLY A 503 22.92 9.48 -6.84
C GLY A 503 22.45 10.91 -6.59
N ASN A 504 21.53 11.38 -7.44
CA ASN A 504 20.95 12.73 -7.38
C ASN A 504 19.69 12.82 -6.49
N LEU A 505 19.47 11.88 -5.59
CA LEU A 505 18.23 11.75 -4.83
C LEU A 505 17.84 13.06 -4.13
N THR A 506 18.77 13.71 -3.44
CA THR A 506 18.50 14.95 -2.70
C THR A 506 18.22 16.14 -3.63
N SER A 507 19.04 16.34 -4.64
CA SER A 507 18.88 17.46 -5.60
C SER A 507 17.70 17.22 -6.55
N GLY A 508 17.49 15.98 -7.03
CA GLY A 508 16.38 15.61 -7.88
C GLY A 508 15.02 15.70 -7.18
N LEU A 509 14.92 15.24 -5.93
CA LEU A 509 13.72 15.46 -5.11
C LEU A 509 13.50 16.96 -4.83
N GLY A 510 14.56 17.75 -4.71
CA GLY A 510 14.48 19.22 -4.63
C GLY A 510 13.84 19.82 -5.88
N VAL A 511 14.20 19.35 -7.08
CA VAL A 511 13.56 19.76 -8.34
C VAL A 511 12.08 19.38 -8.36
N LEU A 512 11.74 18.16 -7.96
CA LEU A 512 10.34 17.71 -7.86
C LEU A 512 9.56 18.51 -6.81
N ALA A 513 10.17 18.80 -5.66
CA ALA A 513 9.59 19.63 -4.61
C ALA A 513 9.32 21.06 -5.06
N TRP A 514 10.22 21.63 -5.86
CA TRP A 514 10.01 22.95 -6.46
C TRP A 514 8.89 22.94 -7.51
N ALA A 515 8.74 21.82 -8.24
CA ALA A 515 7.67 21.63 -9.21
C ALA A 515 6.30 21.32 -8.56
N GLU A 516 6.27 20.81 -7.32
CA GLU A 516 5.05 20.35 -6.61
C GLU A 516 3.94 21.42 -6.57
N PRO A 517 4.18 22.70 -6.21
CA PRO A 517 3.13 23.72 -6.20
C PRO A 517 2.48 23.95 -7.57
N THR A 518 3.26 23.75 -8.65
CA THR A 518 2.82 23.95 -10.03
C THR A 518 2.24 22.68 -10.64
N LEU A 519 2.85 21.53 -10.37
CA LEU A 519 2.51 20.26 -11.00
C LEU A 519 1.64 19.35 -10.13
N SER A 520 1.53 19.65 -8.82
CA SER A 520 0.78 18.82 -7.85
C SER A 520 1.12 17.32 -7.96
N LEU A 521 2.43 17.01 -8.11
CA LEU A 521 2.91 15.66 -8.42
C LEU A 521 2.50 14.65 -7.37
N VAL A 522 2.63 15.00 -6.08
CA VAL A 522 2.21 14.10 -4.98
C VAL A 522 0.71 13.84 -5.05
N GLN A 523 -0.08 14.87 -5.31
CA GLN A 523 -1.52 14.70 -5.45
C GLN A 523 -1.88 13.84 -6.65
N ARG A 524 -1.20 13.99 -7.78
CA ARG A 524 -1.54 13.29 -9.02
C ARG A 524 -1.01 11.88 -9.09
N THR A 525 0.18 11.62 -8.52
CA THR A 525 0.74 10.26 -8.46
C THR A 525 0.17 9.42 -7.32
N LEU A 526 -0.13 10.04 -6.16
CA LEU A 526 -0.68 9.37 -4.98
C LEU A 526 -2.18 9.66 -4.76
N TYR A 527 -2.78 10.51 -5.59
CA TYR A 527 -4.22 10.77 -5.60
C TYR A 527 -4.89 9.78 -6.56
N PHE A 528 -5.12 8.59 -6.05
CA PHE A 528 -5.57 7.45 -6.84
C PHE A 528 -7.05 7.48 -7.22
N ARG A 529 -7.81 8.47 -6.77
CA ARG A 529 -9.24 8.53 -7.02
C ARG A 529 -9.51 9.15 -8.38
N ALA A 530 -10.03 8.36 -9.31
CA ALA A 530 -10.69 8.87 -10.50
C ALA A 530 -11.99 9.58 -10.05
N CYS A 531 -11.92 10.87 -9.91
CA CYS A 531 -13.08 11.71 -9.58
C CYS A 531 -13.59 12.42 -10.82
#